data_d14dc26eb5a55cbbff183085747fc924
#
_entry.id   d14dc26eb5a55cbbff183085747fc924
#
_cell.length_a   1.000
_cell.length_b   1.000
_cell.length_c   1.000
_cell.angle_alpha   90.00
_cell.angle_beta   90.00
_cell.angle_gamma   90.00
#
_symmetry.space_group_name_H-M   'P 1'
#
loop_
_entity.id
_entity.type
_entity.pdbx_description
1 polymer ?
#
loop_
_entity_poly.entity_id
_entity_poly.type
_entity_poly.pdbx_seq_one_letter_code
_entity_poly.pdbx_strand_id
1 'polypeptide(L)'
;WSLMDNGAWDYAANVRGYTPSIVIEYISPKHEFRYGLSLVPLVANGSKMNWDISKASAHVAEYTYHHQIKNKPGAIRILGYINTANMGNYVKSYTLNPIHPTVDSTRKYGRNKFGFGISFEQSILDDLGFFARVGWNDGRNETWMFTEIDHTFSMGLSMTGQRWKRPNDVIGLAYVMSGISKAHQTYLKDGGLGFMLGDGNLNYKPEHLLETYYSFAPKGLPSFMT
;
A
#
# COMPACT_ATOMS: atom_id res chain seq x y z
N TRP A 1 -0.26 -3.86 13.99
CA TRP A 1 0.84 -3.19 13.32
C TRP A 1 0.41 -1.80 12.89
N SER A 2 1.30 -0.82 13.03
CA SER A 2 1.13 0.52 12.45
C SER A 2 1.70 0.62 11.01
N LEU A 3 2.31 -0.44 10.55
CA LEU A 3 2.91 -0.53 9.22
C LEU A 3 1.86 -0.81 8.13
N MET A 4 2.03 -0.17 6.97
CA MET A 4 1.14 -0.39 5.82
C MET A 4 1.31 -1.79 5.24
N ASP A 5 0.20 -2.43 4.88
CA ASP A 5 0.19 -3.76 4.27
C ASP A 5 0.83 -3.78 2.87
N ASN A 6 0.53 -2.77 2.06
CA ASN A 6 1.11 -2.57 0.72
C ASN A 6 1.22 -1.08 0.43
N GLY A 7 2.35 -0.47 0.78
CA GLY A 7 2.59 0.95 0.54
C GLY A 7 2.66 1.33 -0.94
N ALA A 8 2.92 0.39 -1.83
CA ALA A 8 2.94 0.62 -3.28
C ALA A 8 1.56 0.57 -3.95
N TRP A 9 0.51 0.25 -3.21
CA TRP A 9 -0.86 0.31 -3.72
C TRP A 9 -1.43 1.73 -3.54
N ASP A 10 -1.56 2.45 -4.64
CA ASP A 10 -2.24 3.75 -4.67
C ASP A 10 -3.77 3.54 -4.61
N TYR A 11 -4.27 3.19 -3.43
CA TYR A 11 -5.65 2.79 -3.21
C TYR A 11 -6.63 3.97 -3.28
N ALA A 12 -7.80 3.71 -3.87
CA ALA A 12 -8.79 4.75 -4.11
C ALA A 12 -9.34 5.33 -2.81
N ALA A 13 -9.06 6.61 -2.58
CA ALA A 13 -9.61 7.38 -1.48
C ALA A 13 -9.47 8.88 -1.78
N ASN A 14 -10.30 9.70 -1.16
CA ASN A 14 -10.05 11.15 -1.07
C ASN A 14 -9.07 11.44 0.10
N VAL A 15 -8.68 12.69 0.28
CA VAL A 15 -7.76 13.12 1.37
C VAL A 15 -8.24 12.73 2.78
N ARG A 16 -9.52 12.39 2.96
CA ARG A 16 -10.11 11.94 4.23
C ARG A 16 -10.20 10.42 4.36
N GLY A 17 -9.72 9.66 3.37
CA GLY A 17 -9.79 8.20 3.36
C GLY A 17 -11.11 7.60 2.90
N TYR A 18 -11.97 8.33 2.18
CA TYR A 18 -13.28 7.86 1.72
C TYR A 18 -13.36 7.82 0.19
N THR A 19 -14.08 6.81 -0.33
CA THR A 19 -14.51 6.76 -1.72
C THR A 19 -15.78 5.93 -1.88
N PRO A 20 -16.73 6.33 -2.73
CA PRO A 20 -17.81 5.46 -3.18
C PRO A 20 -17.24 4.29 -4.00
N SER A 21 -17.66 3.06 -3.64
CA SER A 21 -17.15 1.83 -4.26
C SER A 21 -18.24 0.80 -4.41
N ILE A 22 -18.08 -0.07 -5.40
CA ILE A 22 -18.82 -1.33 -5.54
C ILE A 22 -17.79 -2.45 -5.38
N VAL A 23 -18.06 -3.40 -4.48
CA VAL A 23 -17.20 -4.55 -4.23
C VAL A 23 -18.00 -5.82 -4.46
N ILE A 24 -17.42 -6.76 -5.20
CA ILE A 24 -17.97 -8.10 -5.43
C ILE A 24 -16.98 -9.09 -4.81
N GLU A 25 -17.51 -10.03 -4.02
CA GLU A 25 -16.73 -11.05 -3.35
C GLU A 25 -17.26 -12.44 -3.62
N TYR A 26 -16.36 -13.38 -3.83
CA TYR A 26 -16.62 -14.82 -3.79
C TYR A 26 -15.73 -15.43 -2.73
N ILE A 27 -16.34 -16.09 -1.74
CA ILE A 27 -15.62 -16.65 -0.60
C ILE A 27 -15.94 -18.14 -0.48
N SER A 28 -14.88 -18.97 -0.44
CA SER A 28 -14.96 -20.40 -0.16
C SER A 28 -13.89 -20.79 0.89
N PRO A 29 -13.93 -22.01 1.43
CA PRO A 29 -12.99 -22.40 2.48
C PRO A 29 -11.50 -22.32 2.09
N LYS A 30 -11.17 -22.44 0.80
CA LYS A 30 -9.79 -22.42 0.31
C LYS A 30 -9.47 -21.23 -0.58
N HIS A 31 -10.49 -20.62 -1.21
CA HIS A 31 -10.30 -19.61 -2.23
C HIS A 31 -11.22 -18.42 -1.97
N GLU A 32 -10.67 -17.23 -2.03
CA GLU A 32 -11.45 -16.00 -2.02
C GLU A 32 -11.04 -15.16 -3.23
N PHE A 33 -12.02 -14.54 -3.83
CA PHE A 33 -11.81 -13.57 -4.90
C PHE A 33 -12.59 -12.31 -4.59
N ARG A 34 -11.94 -11.16 -4.70
CA ARG A 34 -12.53 -9.84 -4.51
C ARG A 34 -12.24 -8.96 -5.71
N TYR A 35 -13.23 -8.22 -6.12
CA TYR A 35 -13.07 -7.18 -7.14
C TYR A 35 -13.75 -5.91 -6.66
N GLY A 36 -13.03 -4.79 -6.74
CA GLY A 36 -13.52 -3.47 -6.36
C GLY A 36 -13.42 -2.48 -7.51
N LEU A 37 -14.47 -1.71 -7.70
CA LEU A 37 -14.53 -0.54 -8.58
C LEU A 37 -14.84 0.68 -7.72
N SER A 38 -13.99 1.70 -7.78
CA SER A 38 -14.07 2.88 -6.92
C SER A 38 -13.92 4.18 -7.71
N LEU A 39 -14.53 5.24 -7.20
CA LEU A 39 -14.26 6.59 -7.68
C LEU A 39 -12.87 7.05 -7.21
N VAL A 40 -12.29 8.00 -7.93
CA VAL A 40 -11.03 8.64 -7.58
C VAL A 40 -11.22 10.17 -7.45
N PRO A 41 -10.36 10.89 -6.74
CA PRO A 41 -10.46 12.34 -6.62
C PRO A 41 -10.32 13.08 -7.96
N LEU A 42 -10.86 14.30 -8.04
CA LEU A 42 -10.71 15.20 -9.21
C LEU A 42 -9.28 15.71 -9.40
N VAL A 43 -8.55 15.86 -8.30
CA VAL A 43 -7.13 16.25 -8.25
C VAL A 43 -6.39 15.32 -7.31
N ALA A 44 -5.08 15.18 -7.49
CA ALA A 44 -4.26 14.32 -6.65
C ALA A 44 -4.47 14.63 -5.17
N ASN A 45 -4.76 13.61 -4.38
CA ASN A 45 -5.06 13.67 -2.94
C ASN A 45 -6.14 14.73 -2.58
N GLY A 46 -7.10 14.98 -3.48
CA GLY A 46 -8.12 15.98 -3.31
C GLY A 46 -9.30 15.51 -2.44
N SER A 47 -10.14 16.47 -2.00
CA SER A 47 -11.34 16.18 -1.18
C SER A 47 -12.57 15.82 -2.02
N LYS A 48 -12.65 16.32 -3.26
CA LYS A 48 -13.81 16.12 -4.15
C LYS A 48 -13.58 14.94 -5.07
N MET A 49 -14.59 14.05 -5.17
CA MET A 49 -14.53 12.87 -6.04
C MET A 49 -14.91 13.21 -7.47
N ASN A 50 -14.30 12.52 -8.42
CA ASN A 50 -14.69 12.54 -9.82
C ASN A 50 -15.82 11.53 -10.03
N TRP A 51 -17.01 12.03 -10.42
CA TRP A 51 -18.18 11.20 -10.67
C TRP A 51 -18.26 10.67 -12.11
N ASP A 52 -17.39 11.14 -13.00
CA ASP A 52 -17.28 10.62 -14.35
C ASP A 52 -16.37 9.38 -14.38
N ILE A 53 -16.95 8.23 -14.08
CA ILE A 53 -16.27 6.94 -14.00
C ILE A 53 -15.64 6.52 -15.33
N SER A 54 -16.13 7.06 -16.45
CA SER A 54 -15.56 6.77 -17.78
C SER A 54 -14.22 7.47 -18.01
N LYS A 55 -13.96 8.55 -17.29
CA LYS A 55 -12.70 9.31 -17.36
C LYS A 55 -11.73 8.99 -16.24
N ALA A 56 -12.26 8.59 -15.07
CA ALA A 56 -11.44 8.37 -13.89
C ALA A 56 -12.06 7.33 -12.97
N SER A 57 -11.33 6.26 -12.72
CA SER A 57 -11.78 5.13 -11.89
C SER A 57 -10.58 4.35 -11.36
N ALA A 58 -10.79 3.63 -10.28
CA ALA A 58 -9.86 2.67 -9.73
C ALA A 58 -10.46 1.27 -9.74
N HIS A 59 -9.70 0.32 -10.26
CA HIS A 59 -10.05 -1.09 -10.28
C HIS A 59 -9.03 -1.87 -9.47
N VAL A 60 -9.49 -2.76 -8.62
CA VAL A 60 -8.64 -3.65 -7.83
C VAL A 60 -9.21 -5.05 -7.86
N ALA A 61 -8.35 -6.04 -8.00
CA ALA A 61 -8.71 -7.44 -7.86
C ALA A 61 -7.75 -8.12 -6.88
N GLU A 62 -8.27 -8.93 -5.98
CA GLU A 62 -7.48 -9.73 -5.05
C GLU A 62 -7.94 -11.17 -5.09
N TYR A 63 -6.98 -12.08 -5.09
CA TYR A 63 -7.18 -13.51 -4.91
C TYR A 63 -6.46 -13.97 -3.66
N THR A 64 -7.15 -14.74 -2.80
CA THR A 64 -6.61 -15.37 -1.60
C THR A 64 -6.69 -16.89 -1.72
N TYR A 65 -5.57 -17.54 -1.44
CA TYR A 65 -5.51 -18.99 -1.30
C TYR A 65 -5.14 -19.38 0.13
N HIS A 66 -6.03 -20.10 0.81
CA HIS A 66 -5.80 -20.66 2.14
C HIS A 66 -5.16 -22.04 2.02
N HIS A 67 -4.01 -22.22 2.66
CA HIS A 67 -3.26 -23.47 2.65
C HIS A 67 -2.90 -23.93 4.06
N GLN A 68 -2.39 -25.13 4.15
CA GLN A 68 -1.84 -25.68 5.40
C GLN A 68 -0.45 -26.26 5.12
N ILE A 69 0.54 -25.88 5.93
CA ILE A 69 1.87 -26.45 5.94
C ILE A 69 2.09 -27.12 7.29
N LYS A 70 2.33 -28.44 7.29
CA LYS A 70 2.47 -29.24 8.53
C LYS A 70 1.29 -29.03 9.50
N ASN A 71 0.06 -29.05 8.97
CA ASN A 71 -1.20 -28.83 9.71
C ASN A 71 -1.31 -27.42 10.36
N LYS A 72 -0.48 -26.46 9.96
CA LYS A 72 -0.58 -25.07 10.40
C LYS A 72 -1.19 -24.22 9.30
N PRO A 73 -2.16 -23.35 9.61
CA PRO A 73 -2.82 -22.51 8.62
C PRO A 73 -1.88 -21.44 8.06
N GLY A 74 -2.08 -21.13 6.81
CA GLY A 74 -1.45 -20.03 6.12
C GLY A 74 -2.31 -19.51 4.97
N ALA A 75 -1.94 -18.36 4.42
CA ALA A 75 -2.59 -17.75 3.28
C ALA A 75 -1.59 -17.06 2.35
N ILE A 76 -1.90 -17.11 1.06
CA ILE A 76 -1.23 -16.29 0.05
C ILE A 76 -2.31 -15.40 -0.57
N ARG A 77 -2.04 -14.09 -0.64
CA ARG A 77 -2.88 -13.11 -1.31
C ARG A 77 -2.12 -12.46 -2.45
N ILE A 78 -2.77 -12.32 -3.59
CA ILE A 78 -2.24 -11.63 -4.76
C ILE A 78 -3.25 -10.56 -5.13
N LEU A 79 -2.81 -9.30 -5.09
CA LEU A 79 -3.58 -8.13 -5.45
C LEU A 79 -3.01 -7.51 -6.71
N GLY A 80 -3.88 -7.13 -7.64
CA GLY A 80 -3.53 -6.30 -8.79
C GLY A 80 -4.47 -5.10 -8.86
N TYR A 81 -3.97 -3.95 -9.28
CA TYR A 81 -4.78 -2.75 -9.43
C TYR A 81 -4.41 -1.93 -10.66
N ILE A 82 -5.36 -1.14 -11.14
CA ILE A 82 -5.18 -0.10 -12.13
C ILE A 82 -6.05 1.10 -11.79
N ASN A 83 -5.42 2.27 -11.73
CA ASN A 83 -6.06 3.56 -11.51
C ASN A 83 -5.97 4.38 -12.78
N THR A 84 -7.09 4.92 -13.24
CA THR A 84 -7.17 5.85 -14.36
C THR A 84 -7.60 7.22 -13.84
N ALA A 85 -6.84 8.27 -14.13
CA ALA A 85 -7.17 9.62 -13.69
C ALA A 85 -6.51 10.69 -14.58
N ASN A 86 -6.67 11.96 -14.20
CA ASN A 86 -6.00 13.10 -14.85
C ASN A 86 -4.55 13.25 -14.37
N MET A 87 -3.77 12.16 -14.41
CA MET A 87 -2.44 12.10 -13.82
C MET A 87 -1.40 12.85 -14.66
N GLY A 88 -0.42 13.43 -13.98
CA GLY A 88 0.83 13.89 -14.57
C GLY A 88 1.81 12.73 -14.82
N ASN A 89 2.88 12.99 -15.57
CA ASN A 89 3.91 11.98 -15.88
C ASN A 89 5.28 12.54 -15.50
N TYR A 90 5.99 11.86 -14.63
CA TYR A 90 7.27 12.31 -14.10
C TYR A 90 8.32 12.53 -15.19
N VAL A 91 8.48 11.57 -16.11
CA VAL A 91 9.47 11.68 -17.20
C VAL A 91 9.18 12.90 -18.09
N LYS A 92 7.94 13.09 -18.49
CA LYS A 92 7.56 14.24 -19.29
C LYS A 92 7.78 15.55 -18.56
N SER A 93 7.53 15.60 -17.25
CA SER A 93 7.69 16.81 -16.44
C SER A 93 9.13 17.30 -16.43
N TYR A 94 10.09 16.43 -16.10
CA TYR A 94 11.51 16.86 -16.11
C TYR A 94 12.12 16.96 -17.51
N THR A 95 11.53 16.34 -18.53
CA THR A 95 11.94 16.55 -19.92
C THR A 95 11.50 17.92 -20.45
N LEU A 96 10.29 18.36 -20.09
CA LEU A 96 9.76 19.67 -20.48
C LEU A 96 10.42 20.82 -19.72
N ASN A 97 10.68 20.63 -18.44
CA ASN A 97 11.36 21.62 -17.60
C ASN A 97 12.36 20.89 -16.68
N PRO A 98 13.63 20.81 -17.08
CA PRO A 98 14.68 20.15 -16.26
C PRO A 98 15.02 20.89 -14.98
N ILE A 99 14.68 22.17 -14.88
CA ILE A 99 14.91 23.00 -13.69
C ILE A 99 13.52 23.33 -13.12
N HIS A 100 13.19 22.78 -11.97
CA HIS A 100 11.88 22.89 -11.31
C HIS A 100 10.72 22.27 -12.15
N PRO A 101 10.77 20.96 -12.44
CA PRO A 101 9.69 20.29 -13.12
C PRO A 101 8.40 20.33 -12.30
N THR A 102 7.26 20.48 -12.96
CA THR A 102 5.95 20.36 -12.34
C THR A 102 5.14 19.28 -13.02
N VAL A 103 4.64 18.33 -12.25
CA VAL A 103 3.82 17.24 -12.74
C VAL A 103 2.47 17.74 -13.27
N ASP A 104 1.97 18.83 -12.73
CA ASP A 104 0.71 19.47 -13.12
C ASP A 104 0.67 19.88 -14.60
N SER A 105 1.78 20.37 -15.13
CA SER A 105 1.90 20.79 -16.54
C SER A 105 1.72 19.64 -17.53
N THR A 106 1.84 18.41 -17.05
CA THR A 106 1.75 17.19 -17.87
C THR A 106 0.49 16.39 -17.62
N ARG A 107 -0.43 16.84 -16.76
CA ARG A 107 -1.68 16.13 -16.43
C ARG A 107 -2.53 15.90 -17.67
N LYS A 108 -3.05 14.68 -17.79
CA LYS A 108 -3.92 14.26 -18.89
C LYS A 108 -4.82 13.12 -18.42
N TYR A 109 -6.12 13.19 -18.74
CA TYR A 109 -7.04 12.07 -18.57
C TYR A 109 -6.63 10.85 -19.42
N GLY A 110 -7.00 9.66 -18.95
CA GLY A 110 -6.67 8.38 -19.60
C GLY A 110 -5.26 7.88 -19.29
N ARG A 111 -4.52 8.49 -18.39
CA ARG A 111 -3.29 7.90 -17.86
C ARG A 111 -3.61 6.92 -16.76
N ASN A 112 -2.83 5.84 -16.76
CA ASN A 112 -2.99 4.74 -15.85
C ASN A 112 -1.77 4.60 -14.94
N LYS A 113 -2.01 4.35 -13.65
CA LYS A 113 -1.03 3.84 -12.71
C LYS A 113 -1.48 2.44 -12.30
N PHE A 114 -0.61 1.46 -12.44
CA PHE A 114 -0.92 0.07 -12.13
C PHE A 114 0.17 -0.57 -11.28
N GLY A 115 -0.21 -1.59 -10.54
CA GLY A 115 0.71 -2.30 -9.68
C GLY A 115 0.14 -3.59 -9.14
N PHE A 116 0.93 -4.24 -8.29
CA PHE A 116 0.52 -5.47 -7.62
C PHE A 116 1.04 -5.53 -6.19
N GLY A 117 0.43 -6.40 -5.41
CA GLY A 117 0.89 -6.80 -4.08
C GLY A 117 0.83 -8.31 -3.91
N ILE A 118 1.80 -8.86 -3.21
CA ILE A 118 1.79 -10.27 -2.78
C ILE A 118 1.96 -10.28 -1.26
N SER A 119 1.08 -11.00 -0.57
CA SER A 119 1.15 -11.20 0.88
C SER A 119 1.17 -12.69 1.18
N PHE A 120 2.09 -13.11 2.02
CA PHE A 120 2.23 -14.46 2.54
C PHE A 120 2.10 -14.44 4.06
N GLU A 121 1.28 -15.31 4.62
CA GLU A 121 1.10 -15.49 6.06
C GLU A 121 1.18 -16.98 6.38
N GLN A 122 1.87 -17.33 7.47
CA GLN A 122 2.00 -18.71 7.91
C GLN A 122 2.14 -18.81 9.42
N SER A 123 1.30 -19.62 10.05
CA SER A 123 1.53 -20.08 11.42
C SER A 123 2.69 -21.09 11.43
N ILE A 124 3.80 -20.73 12.08
CA ILE A 124 5.00 -21.59 12.19
C ILE A 124 4.83 -22.56 13.36
N LEU A 125 4.36 -22.05 14.49
CA LEU A 125 4.03 -22.80 15.70
C LEU A 125 2.60 -22.41 16.13
N ASP A 126 2.07 -23.03 17.19
CA ASP A 126 0.74 -22.70 17.71
C ASP A 126 0.68 -21.25 18.26
N ASP A 127 1.82 -20.76 18.72
CA ASP A 127 1.99 -19.45 19.33
C ASP A 127 2.80 -18.47 18.46
N LEU A 128 3.32 -18.88 17.28
CA LEU A 128 4.18 -18.06 16.42
C LEU A 128 3.68 -18.00 14.99
N GLY A 129 3.39 -16.81 14.50
CA GLY A 129 3.07 -16.50 13.10
C GLY A 129 4.17 -15.68 12.43
N PHE A 130 4.27 -15.87 11.11
CA PHE A 130 5.15 -15.12 10.22
C PHE A 130 4.32 -14.50 9.08
N PHE A 131 4.73 -13.30 8.62
CA PHE A 131 4.24 -12.73 7.37
C PHE A 131 5.39 -12.16 6.53
N ALA A 132 5.19 -12.11 5.22
CA ALA A 132 6.03 -11.37 4.28
C ALA A 132 5.15 -10.75 3.21
N ARG A 133 5.47 -9.53 2.76
CA ARG A 133 4.72 -8.79 1.74
C ARG A 133 5.66 -8.08 0.78
N VAL A 134 5.25 -8.03 -0.48
CA VAL A 134 5.92 -7.28 -1.54
C VAL A 134 4.88 -6.49 -2.29
N GLY A 135 5.16 -5.24 -2.57
CA GLY A 135 4.33 -4.37 -3.39
C GLY A 135 5.16 -3.61 -4.41
N TRP A 136 4.58 -3.40 -5.58
CA TRP A 136 5.20 -2.66 -6.66
C TRP A 136 4.16 -1.95 -7.52
N ASN A 137 4.52 -0.79 -8.05
CA ASN A 137 3.80 -0.12 -9.12
C ASN A 137 4.75 0.43 -10.18
N ASP A 138 4.20 0.84 -11.32
CA ASP A 138 4.99 1.29 -12.46
C ASP A 138 5.77 2.61 -12.23
N GLY A 139 5.37 3.41 -11.24
CA GLY A 139 6.07 4.61 -10.79
C GLY A 139 6.34 5.67 -11.88
N ARG A 140 5.59 5.63 -13.01
CA ARG A 140 5.79 6.53 -14.14
C ARG A 140 4.91 7.76 -14.07
N ASN A 141 3.70 7.56 -13.59
CA ASN A 141 2.70 8.60 -13.44
C ASN A 141 2.57 9.01 -11.99
N GLU A 142 2.07 10.22 -11.80
CA GLU A 142 1.78 10.84 -10.52
C GLU A 142 0.96 9.89 -9.63
N THR A 143 1.34 9.78 -8.36
CA THR A 143 0.48 9.17 -7.35
C THR A 143 -0.77 10.02 -7.21
N TRP A 144 -1.95 9.37 -7.29
CA TRP A 144 -3.18 10.12 -7.39
C TRP A 144 -3.94 10.22 -6.07
N MET A 145 -3.83 9.21 -5.21
CA MET A 145 -4.65 9.16 -4.03
C MET A 145 -3.87 9.31 -2.72
N PHE A 146 -3.06 8.35 -2.33
CA PHE A 146 -2.61 8.35 -0.94
C PHE A 146 -1.10 8.18 -0.73
N THR A 147 -0.45 7.19 -1.32
CA THR A 147 0.95 6.88 -1.00
C THR A 147 1.90 7.14 -2.14
N GLU A 148 2.91 7.97 -1.88
CA GLU A 148 4.01 8.20 -2.82
C GLU A 148 5.12 7.16 -2.62
N ILE A 149 4.75 5.87 -2.68
CA ILE A 149 5.64 4.70 -2.60
C ILE A 149 5.43 3.88 -3.87
N ASP A 150 6.52 3.51 -4.57
CA ASP A 150 6.44 2.76 -5.81
C ASP A 150 6.85 1.29 -5.62
N HIS A 151 7.60 0.96 -4.58
CA HIS A 151 7.91 -0.41 -4.20
C HIS A 151 8.09 -0.52 -2.69
N THR A 152 7.67 -1.66 -2.14
CA THR A 152 7.77 -1.95 -0.72
C THR A 152 8.03 -3.43 -0.49
N PHE A 153 8.75 -3.72 0.56
CA PHE A 153 8.94 -5.05 1.12
C PHE A 153 8.72 -4.98 2.62
N SER A 154 7.97 -5.90 3.18
CA SER A 154 7.83 -6.03 4.63
C SER A 154 7.83 -7.49 5.05
N MET A 155 8.31 -7.76 6.26
CA MET A 155 8.22 -9.07 6.91
C MET A 155 8.18 -8.90 8.42
N GLY A 156 7.60 -9.89 9.11
CA GLY A 156 7.55 -9.84 10.55
C GLY A 156 7.10 -11.15 11.21
N LEU A 157 7.23 -11.14 12.52
CA LEU A 157 6.84 -12.23 13.41
C LEU A 157 5.87 -11.70 14.46
N SER A 158 4.91 -12.54 14.86
CA SER A 158 4.00 -12.27 15.95
C SER A 158 3.89 -13.51 16.82
N MET A 159 4.05 -13.37 18.14
CA MET A 159 4.02 -14.47 19.09
C MET A 159 3.03 -14.18 20.21
N THR A 160 2.15 -15.15 20.48
CA THR A 160 1.26 -15.08 21.65
C THR A 160 2.00 -15.49 22.93
N GLY A 161 1.54 -14.96 24.05
CA GLY A 161 2.21 -15.09 25.35
C GLY A 161 2.06 -16.43 26.07
N GLN A 162 1.77 -17.53 25.37
CA GLN A 162 1.62 -18.84 25.97
C GLN A 162 2.88 -19.28 26.75
N ARG A 163 4.07 -19.00 26.22
CA ARG A 163 5.36 -19.37 26.80
C ARG A 163 5.66 -18.67 28.13
N TRP A 164 5.10 -17.47 28.33
CA TRP A 164 5.26 -16.74 29.61
C TRP A 164 3.96 -16.65 30.40
N LYS A 165 3.04 -17.64 30.21
CA LYS A 165 1.78 -17.82 30.97
C LYS A 165 0.80 -16.66 30.86
N ARG A 166 0.85 -15.95 29.73
CA ARG A 166 -0.05 -14.83 29.40
C ARG A 166 -0.60 -15.00 27.97
N PRO A 167 -1.47 -16.00 27.72
CA PRO A 167 -1.87 -16.42 26.38
C PRO A 167 -2.56 -15.32 25.55
N ASN A 168 -3.12 -14.31 26.21
CA ASN A 168 -3.79 -13.19 25.54
C ASN A 168 -2.85 -12.01 25.20
N ASP A 169 -1.62 -12.03 25.70
CA ASP A 169 -0.62 -11.04 25.33
C ASP A 169 0.01 -11.40 23.97
N VAL A 170 0.50 -10.39 23.26
CA VAL A 170 1.16 -10.58 21.96
C VAL A 170 2.42 -9.72 21.90
N ILE A 171 3.52 -10.30 21.44
CA ILE A 171 4.71 -9.56 21.02
C ILE A 171 4.84 -9.62 19.50
N GLY A 172 5.22 -8.52 18.88
CA GLY A 172 5.48 -8.43 17.44
C GLY A 172 6.78 -7.74 17.12
N LEU A 173 7.41 -8.20 16.02
CA LEU A 173 8.58 -7.59 15.43
C LEU A 173 8.39 -7.57 13.92
N ALA A 174 8.55 -6.40 13.28
CA ALA A 174 8.45 -6.27 11.83
C ALA A 174 9.46 -5.29 11.28
N TYR A 175 9.84 -5.53 10.03
CA TYR A 175 10.69 -4.67 9.24
C TYR A 175 9.99 -4.31 7.94
N VAL A 176 10.15 -3.05 7.50
CA VAL A 176 9.67 -2.55 6.21
C VAL A 176 10.77 -1.78 5.52
N MET A 177 10.85 -1.96 4.21
CA MET A 177 11.62 -1.13 3.29
C MET A 177 10.68 -0.55 2.25
N SER A 178 10.70 0.76 2.05
CA SER A 178 9.91 1.48 1.05
C SER A 178 10.80 2.33 0.15
N GLY A 179 10.39 2.47 -1.10
CA GLY A 179 11.14 3.28 -2.06
C GLY A 179 10.28 3.74 -3.22
N ILE A 180 10.87 4.59 -4.06
CA ILE A 180 10.24 5.20 -5.23
C ILE A 180 10.96 4.82 -6.52
N SER A 181 10.26 4.86 -7.64
CA SER A 181 10.77 4.54 -8.98
C SER A 181 11.89 5.48 -9.41
N LYS A 182 12.69 5.07 -10.39
CA LYS A 182 13.74 5.93 -10.93
C LYS A 182 13.20 7.22 -11.57
N ALA A 183 12.03 7.15 -12.22
CA ALA A 183 11.39 8.32 -12.80
C ALA A 183 10.95 9.32 -11.72
N HIS A 184 10.39 8.81 -10.63
CA HIS A 184 9.97 9.60 -9.48
C HIS A 184 11.16 10.22 -8.75
N GLN A 185 12.26 9.45 -8.53
CA GLN A 185 13.52 9.95 -7.97
C GLN A 185 14.09 11.12 -8.77
N THR A 186 14.16 10.97 -10.11
CA THR A 186 14.69 12.02 -11.00
C THR A 186 13.82 13.27 -10.92
N TYR A 187 12.50 13.11 -10.97
CA TYR A 187 11.56 14.22 -10.86
C TYR A 187 11.76 15.03 -9.57
N LEU A 188 11.85 14.35 -8.40
CA LEU A 188 12.05 15.01 -7.11
C LEU A 188 13.47 15.58 -6.95
N LYS A 189 14.48 14.91 -7.51
CA LYS A 189 15.87 15.41 -7.51
C LYS A 189 16.01 16.72 -8.29
N ASP A 190 15.32 16.84 -9.41
CA ASP A 190 15.37 18.02 -10.29
C ASP A 190 14.46 19.17 -9.77
N GLY A 191 13.93 19.06 -8.54
CA GLY A 191 13.16 20.10 -7.87
C GLY A 191 11.65 19.95 -7.98
N GLY A 192 11.16 18.81 -8.49
CA GLY A 192 9.74 18.49 -8.49
C GLY A 192 9.19 18.27 -7.07
N LEU A 193 7.90 18.49 -6.91
CA LEU A 193 7.18 18.30 -5.65
C LEU A 193 6.00 17.36 -5.87
N GLY A 194 5.80 16.39 -4.96
CA GLY A 194 4.57 15.63 -4.79
C GLY A 194 3.68 16.28 -3.72
N PHE A 195 2.57 15.64 -3.40
CA PHE A 195 1.73 16.12 -2.31
C PHE A 195 2.22 15.68 -0.91
N MET A 196 3.13 14.70 -0.83
CA MET A 196 3.78 14.24 0.41
C MET A 196 5.29 14.34 0.36
N LEU A 197 5.90 14.05 -0.79
CA LEU A 197 7.35 14.00 -0.97
C LEU A 197 7.85 15.21 -1.75
N GLY A 198 9.11 15.58 -1.48
CA GLY A 198 9.85 16.60 -2.20
C GLY A 198 10.15 17.81 -1.34
N ASP A 199 11.42 18.16 -1.29
CA ASP A 199 11.98 19.35 -0.64
C ASP A 199 12.69 20.29 -1.62
N GLY A 200 12.56 19.99 -2.93
CA GLY A 200 13.21 20.74 -4.01
C GLY A 200 14.59 20.22 -4.40
N ASN A 201 15.18 19.23 -3.71
CA ASN A 201 16.49 18.65 -4.03
C ASN A 201 16.71 17.29 -3.37
N LEU A 202 15.95 16.28 -3.81
CA LEU A 202 15.97 14.94 -3.21
C LEU A 202 17.36 14.27 -3.29
N ASN A 203 17.91 13.92 -2.14
CA ASN A 203 18.99 12.95 -2.02
C ASN A 203 18.41 11.59 -1.63
N TYR A 204 18.08 10.78 -2.62
CA TYR A 204 17.31 9.57 -2.44
C TYR A 204 18.05 8.50 -1.65
N LYS A 205 17.34 7.97 -0.64
CA LYS A 205 17.61 6.68 0.00
C LYS A 205 16.28 5.96 0.25
N PRO A 206 16.24 4.62 0.19
CA PRO A 206 15.05 3.90 0.62
C PRO A 206 14.79 4.15 2.10
N GLU A 207 13.53 4.18 2.47
CA GLU A 207 13.12 4.24 3.86
C GLU A 207 13.20 2.84 4.48
N HIS A 208 13.74 2.75 5.69
CA HIS A 208 13.81 1.53 6.48
C HIS A 208 13.13 1.76 7.82
N LEU A 209 12.22 0.86 8.18
CA LEU A 209 11.43 0.97 9.37
C LEU A 209 11.44 -0.35 10.13
N LEU A 210 11.74 -0.29 11.43
CA LEU A 210 11.65 -1.41 12.35
C LEU A 210 10.57 -1.11 13.38
N GLU A 211 9.60 -1.99 13.51
CA GLU A 211 8.56 -1.88 14.52
C GLU A 211 8.62 -3.08 15.45
N THR A 212 8.55 -2.81 16.74
CA THR A 212 8.30 -3.81 17.78
C THR A 212 7.18 -3.33 18.69
N TYR A 213 6.33 -4.23 19.12
CA TYR A 213 5.29 -3.93 20.10
C TYR A 213 5.04 -5.08 21.06
N TYR A 214 4.51 -4.73 22.21
CA TYR A 214 3.94 -5.66 23.16
C TYR A 214 2.49 -5.28 23.44
N SER A 215 1.56 -6.16 23.12
CA SER A 215 0.14 -5.99 23.45
C SER A 215 -0.17 -6.68 24.76
N PHE A 216 -0.45 -5.90 25.78
CA PHE A 216 -0.79 -6.39 27.12
C PHE A 216 -2.31 -6.53 27.25
N ALA A 217 -2.79 -7.72 27.57
CA ALA A 217 -4.22 -8.02 27.77
C ALA A 217 -4.50 -8.46 29.22
N PRO A 218 -4.82 -7.53 30.12
CA PRO A 218 -5.18 -7.88 31.50
C PRO A 218 -6.53 -8.61 31.55
N LYS A 219 -6.70 -9.52 32.51
CA LYS A 219 -7.96 -10.23 32.67
C LYS A 219 -9.10 -9.24 32.99
N GLY A 220 -10.19 -9.31 32.19
CA GLY A 220 -11.40 -8.51 32.39
C GLY A 220 -11.32 -7.06 31.91
N LEU A 221 -10.24 -6.66 31.25
CA LEU A 221 -10.07 -5.35 30.66
C LEU A 221 -9.72 -5.45 29.16
N PRO A 222 -9.91 -4.36 28.37
CA PRO A 222 -9.39 -4.30 26.99
C PRO A 222 -7.88 -4.48 26.96
N SER A 223 -7.35 -5.02 25.86
CA SER A 223 -5.90 -5.09 25.62
C SER A 223 -5.31 -3.69 25.39
N PHE A 224 -4.08 -3.48 25.86
CA PHE A 224 -3.29 -2.27 25.60
C PHE A 224 -2.07 -2.62 24.77
N MET A 225 -1.74 -1.79 23.81
CA MET A 225 -0.54 -1.89 22.98
C MET A 225 0.46 -0.79 23.41
N THR A 226 1.70 -1.15 23.63
CA THR A 226 2.79 -0.25 24.00
C THR A 226 3.97 -0.47 23.06
#